data_edf4c5d4d6ba5f66490bf94bd8d06cfc
#
_entry.id   edf4c5d4d6ba5f66490bf94bd8d06cfc
#
_cell.length_a   1.000
_cell.length_b   1.000
_cell.length_c   1.000
_cell.angle_alpha   90.00
_cell.angle_beta   90.00
_cell.angle_gamma   90.00
#
_symmetry.space_group_name_H-M   'P 1'
#
loop_
_entity.id
_entity.type
_entity.pdbx_description
1 polymer ?
#
loop_
_entity_poly.entity_id
_entity_poly.type
_entity_poly.pdbx_seq_one_letter_code
_entity_poly.pdbx_strand_id
1 'polypeptide(L)'
;PFELMNKFHRFKLSKFPMPLPESELITLATIYEANQWESAEKTMISGLAEKLHVSVPTISRCLHKLEEKGLIQKNSQTNDRRNTYVCLTPKGNEIYNEAFRTLSSFVEQALSRIDEEELDQFFITFDKIYDALVIEYNSLGKEDEDVPPVSPD
;
A
#
# COMPACT_ATOMS: atom_id res chain seq x y z
N PRO A 1 2.39 -16.23 18.37
CA PRO A 1 2.13 -15.41 17.16
C PRO A 1 1.37 -14.12 17.51
N PHE A 2 0.31 -14.20 18.31
CA PHE A 2 -0.52 -13.03 18.68
C PHE A 2 0.25 -11.93 19.45
N GLU A 3 1.19 -12.30 20.30
CA GLU A 3 2.01 -11.34 21.04
C GLU A 3 2.96 -10.56 20.14
N LEU A 4 3.47 -11.18 19.08
CA LEU A 4 4.35 -10.53 18.11
C LEU A 4 3.58 -9.50 17.29
N MET A 5 2.39 -9.84 16.78
CA MET A 5 1.51 -8.91 16.08
C MET A 5 1.14 -7.71 16.94
N ASN A 6 0.83 -7.93 18.23
CA ASN A 6 0.53 -6.86 19.18
C ASN A 6 1.72 -5.91 19.44
N LYS A 7 2.97 -6.38 19.30
CA LYS A 7 4.13 -5.50 19.38
C LYS A 7 4.18 -4.51 18.22
N PHE A 8 3.87 -4.96 17.00
CA PHE A 8 3.85 -4.10 15.80
C PHE A 8 2.73 -3.06 15.83
N HIS A 9 1.57 -3.34 16.44
CA HIS A 9 0.50 -2.36 16.61
C HIS A 9 0.86 -1.13 17.46
N ARG A 10 1.99 -1.16 18.17
CA ARG A 10 2.49 -0.01 18.93
C ARG A 10 3.20 1.02 18.06
N PHE A 11 3.61 0.64 16.85
CA PHE A 11 4.21 1.57 15.90
C PHE A 11 3.10 2.38 15.22
N LYS A 12 3.07 3.67 15.47
CA LYS A 12 2.11 4.58 14.86
C LYS A 12 2.83 5.47 13.86
N LEU A 13 2.36 5.49 12.62
CA LEU A 13 2.87 6.38 11.57
C LEU A 13 2.82 7.86 12.00
N SER A 14 1.85 8.23 12.83
CA SER A 14 1.73 9.59 13.39
C SER A 14 2.92 10.08 14.23
N LYS A 15 3.83 9.17 14.61
CA LYS A 15 5.08 9.54 15.32
C LYS A 15 6.21 9.93 14.38
N PHE A 16 6.07 9.64 13.09
CA PHE A 16 7.07 10.01 12.08
C PHE A 16 6.77 11.41 11.54
N PRO A 17 7.79 12.18 11.16
CA PRO A 17 7.61 13.48 10.50
C PRO A 17 7.13 13.27 9.05
N MET A 18 5.89 12.83 8.90
CA MET A 18 5.30 12.56 7.59
C MET A 18 4.77 13.84 6.95
N PRO A 19 4.87 13.98 5.61
CA PRO A 19 4.42 15.18 4.89
C PRO A 19 2.89 15.28 4.82
N LEU A 20 2.17 14.21 5.15
CA LEU A 20 0.71 14.12 5.10
C LEU A 20 0.14 13.40 6.33
N PRO A 21 -1.13 13.65 6.68
CA PRO A 21 -1.88 12.81 7.61
C PRO A 21 -1.91 11.35 7.15
N GLU A 22 -1.93 10.41 8.09
CA GLU A 22 -1.84 8.97 7.86
C GLU A 22 -2.85 8.46 6.81
N SER A 23 -4.13 8.85 6.91
CA SER A 23 -5.17 8.43 5.96
C SER A 23 -4.92 8.93 4.52
N GLU A 24 -4.39 10.14 4.39
CA GLU A 24 -4.05 10.72 3.09
C GLU A 24 -2.80 10.04 2.50
N LEU A 25 -1.81 9.73 3.35
CA LEU A 25 -0.60 9.05 2.94
C LEU A 25 -0.88 7.62 2.48
N ILE A 26 -1.68 6.86 3.25
CA ILE A 26 -2.09 5.51 2.86
C ILE A 26 -2.85 5.53 1.53
N THR A 27 -3.79 6.48 1.36
CA THR A 27 -4.52 6.63 0.09
C THR A 27 -3.57 6.94 -1.06
N LEU A 28 -2.61 7.86 -0.86
CA LEU A 28 -1.63 8.23 -1.88
C LEU A 28 -0.74 7.03 -2.27
N ALA A 29 -0.28 6.25 -1.29
CA ALA A 29 0.51 5.04 -1.51
C ALA A 29 -0.30 3.98 -2.29
N THR A 30 -1.57 3.76 -1.92
CA THR A 30 -2.45 2.82 -2.63
C THR A 30 -2.65 3.22 -4.10
N ILE A 31 -2.82 4.52 -4.39
CA ILE A 31 -2.92 5.00 -5.77
C ILE A 31 -1.60 4.81 -6.51
N TYR A 32 -0.46 5.08 -5.86
CA TYR A 32 0.86 4.88 -6.45
C TYR A 32 1.06 3.42 -6.87
N GLU A 33 0.80 2.47 -5.98
CA GLU A 33 0.91 1.04 -6.26
C GLU A 33 -0.02 0.61 -7.40
N ALA A 34 -1.29 1.02 -7.34
CA ALA A 34 -2.27 0.70 -8.37
C ALA A 34 -1.87 1.26 -9.75
N ASN A 35 -1.24 2.44 -9.81
CA ASN A 35 -0.75 3.02 -11.06
C ASN A 35 0.48 2.29 -11.63
N GLN A 36 1.28 1.61 -10.79
CA GLN A 36 2.50 0.93 -11.22
C GLN A 36 2.28 -0.52 -11.67
N TRP A 37 1.41 -1.24 -10.95
CA TRP A 37 1.38 -2.70 -11.02
C TRP A 37 0.01 -3.29 -11.38
N GLU A 38 -1.04 -2.48 -11.46
CA GLU A 38 -2.40 -2.98 -11.55
C GLU A 38 -3.15 -2.43 -12.79
N SER A 39 -4.29 -3.03 -13.10
CA SER A 39 -5.17 -2.56 -14.18
C SER A 39 -5.79 -1.20 -13.86
N ALA A 40 -6.17 -0.45 -14.88
CA ALA A 40 -6.84 0.85 -14.74
C ALA A 40 -8.11 0.78 -13.85
N GLU A 41 -8.78 -0.36 -13.76
CA GLU A 41 -9.97 -0.59 -12.93
C GLU A 41 -9.67 -0.42 -11.44
N LYS A 42 -8.51 -0.81 -10.97
CA LYS A 42 -8.10 -0.72 -9.57
C LYS A 42 -7.77 0.72 -9.13
N THR A 43 -7.59 1.63 -10.05
CA THR A 43 -7.47 3.07 -9.78
C THR A 43 -8.80 3.82 -9.80
N MET A 44 -9.91 3.13 -10.04
CA MET A 44 -11.24 3.70 -9.87
C MET A 44 -11.56 3.94 -8.40
N ILE A 45 -12.41 4.94 -8.13
CA ILE A 45 -12.79 5.29 -6.75
C ILE A 45 -13.37 4.09 -5.99
N SER A 46 -14.16 3.25 -6.67
CA SER A 46 -14.71 2.01 -6.07
C SER A 46 -13.64 0.98 -5.74
N GLY A 47 -12.67 0.75 -6.65
CA GLY A 47 -11.56 -0.17 -6.42
C GLY A 47 -10.65 0.29 -5.28
N LEU A 48 -10.37 1.60 -5.20
CA LEU A 48 -9.62 2.17 -4.07
C LEU A 48 -10.37 2.04 -2.74
N ALA A 49 -11.69 2.20 -2.74
CA ALA A 49 -12.51 2.02 -1.55
C ALA A 49 -12.47 0.56 -1.06
N GLU A 50 -12.57 -0.39 -1.98
CA GLU A 50 -12.48 -1.83 -1.70
C GLU A 50 -11.10 -2.20 -1.15
N LYS A 51 -10.02 -1.80 -1.83
CA LYS A 51 -8.64 -2.08 -1.42
C LYS A 51 -8.31 -1.51 -0.03
N LEU A 52 -8.85 -0.33 0.30
CA LEU A 52 -8.66 0.30 1.60
C LEU A 52 -9.69 -0.13 2.67
N HIS A 53 -10.63 -1.02 2.32
CA HIS A 53 -11.72 -1.45 3.20
C HIS A 53 -12.50 -0.29 3.82
N VAL A 54 -12.77 0.76 3.03
CA VAL A 54 -13.53 1.94 3.44
C VAL A 54 -14.73 2.18 2.55
N SER A 55 -15.69 2.99 3.02
CA SER A 55 -16.84 3.37 2.18
C SER A 55 -16.44 4.33 1.06
N VAL A 56 -17.15 4.26 -0.09
CA VAL A 56 -16.96 5.18 -1.22
C VAL A 56 -17.07 6.67 -0.81
N PRO A 57 -18.00 7.10 0.07
CA PRO A 57 -18.00 8.46 0.56
C PRO A 57 -16.76 8.85 1.37
N THR A 58 -16.15 7.90 2.08
CA THR A 58 -14.93 8.14 2.86
C THR A 58 -13.74 8.36 1.96
N ILE A 59 -13.52 7.46 0.98
CA ILE A 59 -12.43 7.61 0.03
C ILE A 59 -12.61 8.87 -0.83
N SER A 60 -13.83 9.19 -1.27
CA SER A 60 -14.11 10.39 -2.07
C SER A 60 -13.72 11.69 -1.35
N ARG A 61 -13.95 11.77 -0.05
CA ARG A 61 -13.51 12.92 0.77
C ARG A 61 -11.98 13.00 0.89
N CYS A 62 -11.31 11.86 1.02
CA CYS A 62 -9.85 11.82 1.05
C CYS A 62 -9.26 12.24 -0.31
N LEU A 63 -9.79 11.71 -1.40
CA LEU A 63 -9.39 12.06 -2.76
C LEU A 63 -9.62 13.55 -3.08
N HIS A 64 -10.71 14.15 -2.56
CA HIS A 64 -10.95 15.58 -2.72
C HIS A 64 -9.83 16.42 -2.07
N LYS A 65 -9.45 16.07 -0.84
CA LYS A 65 -8.34 16.75 -0.14
C LYS A 65 -6.99 16.60 -0.86
N LEU A 66 -6.71 15.42 -1.39
CA LEU A 66 -5.48 15.18 -2.16
C LEU A 66 -5.47 15.96 -3.47
N GLU A 67 -6.62 16.07 -4.13
CA GLU A 67 -6.80 16.87 -5.35
C GLU A 67 -6.64 18.37 -5.07
N GLU A 68 -7.24 18.91 -4.02
CA GLU A 68 -7.07 20.29 -3.57
C GLU A 68 -5.59 20.64 -3.28
N LYS A 69 -4.83 19.67 -2.74
CA LYS A 69 -3.38 19.82 -2.52
C LYS A 69 -2.57 19.67 -3.82
N GLY A 70 -3.19 19.31 -4.92
CA GLY A 70 -2.56 19.09 -6.22
C GLY A 70 -1.69 17.83 -6.26
N LEU A 71 -1.99 16.82 -5.43
CA LEU A 71 -1.21 15.57 -5.34
C LEU A 71 -1.73 14.48 -6.26
N ILE A 72 -2.99 14.55 -6.61
CA ILE A 72 -3.66 13.64 -7.54
C ILE A 72 -4.43 14.40 -8.60
N GLN A 73 -4.73 13.73 -9.69
CA GLN A 73 -5.68 14.17 -10.71
C GLN A 73 -6.68 13.07 -11.02
N LYS A 74 -7.91 13.48 -11.31
CA LYS A 74 -8.99 12.59 -11.74
C LYS A 74 -9.16 12.68 -13.25
N ASN A 75 -9.11 11.54 -13.92
CA ASN A 75 -9.31 11.42 -15.35
C ASN A 75 -10.60 10.66 -15.63
N SER A 76 -11.57 11.31 -16.26
CA SER A 76 -12.79 10.64 -16.75
C SER A 76 -12.59 10.30 -18.22
N GLN A 77 -12.55 9.04 -18.58
CA GLN A 77 -12.34 8.60 -19.97
C GLN A 77 -13.60 8.63 -20.83
N THR A 78 -14.69 9.18 -20.44
CA THR A 78 -15.89 9.43 -21.27
C THR A 78 -16.91 10.20 -20.44
N ASN A 79 -18.04 10.62 -21.06
CA ASN A 79 -19.20 11.25 -20.39
C ASN A 79 -19.83 10.42 -19.24
N ASP A 80 -19.28 9.25 -18.90
CA ASP A 80 -19.73 8.41 -17.80
C ASP A 80 -18.90 8.69 -16.55
N ARG A 81 -19.47 9.44 -15.62
CA ARG A 81 -18.90 9.76 -14.32
C ARG A 81 -18.60 8.53 -13.44
N ARG A 82 -19.04 7.35 -13.85
CA ARG A 82 -18.81 6.08 -13.11
C ARG A 82 -17.39 5.57 -13.29
N ASN A 83 -16.72 5.94 -14.38
CA ASN A 83 -15.36 5.49 -14.71
C ASN A 83 -14.35 6.62 -14.49
N THR A 84 -14.26 7.13 -13.26
CA THR A 84 -13.26 8.14 -12.91
C THR A 84 -12.03 7.42 -12.36
N TYR A 85 -10.92 7.53 -13.08
CA TYR A 85 -9.61 7.02 -12.69
C TYR A 85 -8.83 8.09 -11.93
N VAL A 86 -8.02 7.65 -10.99
CA VAL A 86 -7.19 8.53 -10.17
C VAL A 86 -5.71 8.21 -10.40
N CYS A 87 -4.91 9.25 -10.65
CA CYS A 87 -3.45 9.12 -10.78
C CYS A 87 -2.73 10.19 -9.97
N LEU A 88 -1.48 9.89 -9.58
CA LEU A 88 -0.63 10.85 -8.94
C LEU A 88 -0.19 11.93 -9.95
N THR A 89 -0.06 13.15 -9.47
CA THR A 89 0.67 14.21 -10.17
C THR A 89 2.19 14.07 -9.92
N PRO A 90 3.05 14.78 -10.66
CA PRO A 90 4.47 14.85 -10.32
C PRO A 90 4.72 15.24 -8.87
N LYS A 91 3.97 16.21 -8.33
CA LYS A 91 4.02 16.63 -6.93
C LYS A 91 3.59 15.50 -5.98
N GLY A 92 2.55 14.74 -6.35
CA GLY A 92 2.11 13.56 -5.58
C GLY A 92 3.18 12.49 -5.50
N ASN A 93 3.88 12.23 -6.60
CA ASN A 93 5.02 11.30 -6.63
C ASN A 93 6.19 11.78 -5.74
N GLU A 94 6.48 13.09 -5.73
CA GLU A 94 7.52 13.65 -4.85
C GLU A 94 7.18 13.44 -3.37
N ILE A 95 5.95 13.74 -2.97
CA ILE A 95 5.46 13.57 -1.59
C ILE A 95 5.45 12.09 -1.19
N TYR A 96 5.02 11.19 -2.07
CA TYR A 96 5.10 9.75 -1.83
C TYR A 96 6.54 9.30 -1.59
N ASN A 97 7.47 9.70 -2.46
CA ASN A 97 8.88 9.34 -2.36
C ASN A 97 9.54 9.92 -1.10
N GLU A 98 9.15 11.11 -0.65
CA GLU A 98 9.61 11.69 0.61
C GLU A 98 9.17 10.83 1.80
N ALA A 99 7.89 10.48 1.87
CA ALA A 99 7.35 9.63 2.93
C ALA A 99 7.99 8.24 2.91
N PHE A 100 8.15 7.65 1.73
CA PHE A 100 8.80 6.36 1.55
C PHE A 100 10.25 6.38 2.05
N ARG A 101 11.04 7.39 1.67
CA ARG A 101 12.42 7.54 2.16
C ARG A 101 12.50 7.68 3.67
N THR A 102 11.59 8.45 4.27
CA THR A 102 11.53 8.62 5.73
C THR A 102 11.31 7.27 6.43
N LEU A 103 10.37 6.47 5.94
CA LEU A 103 10.08 5.16 6.50
C LEU A 103 11.20 4.15 6.24
N SER A 104 11.73 4.10 5.03
CA SER A 104 12.84 3.21 4.66
C SER A 104 14.08 3.47 5.51
N SER A 105 14.47 4.72 5.67
CA SER A 105 15.63 5.08 6.51
C SER A 105 15.44 4.65 7.96
N PHE A 106 14.23 4.75 8.50
CA PHE A 106 13.94 4.24 9.84
C PHE A 106 14.10 2.73 9.93
N VAL A 107 13.55 2.00 8.95
CA VAL A 107 13.66 0.53 8.88
C VAL A 107 15.11 0.12 8.70
N GLU A 108 15.86 0.73 7.79
CA GLU A 108 17.28 0.48 7.57
C GLU A 108 18.10 0.68 8.85
N GLN A 109 17.87 1.78 9.58
CA GLN A 109 18.54 2.04 10.86
C GLN A 109 18.16 1.01 11.95
N ALA A 110 16.94 0.50 11.94
CA ALA A 110 16.54 -0.55 12.86
C ALA A 110 17.22 -1.88 12.53
N LEU A 111 17.21 -2.26 11.22
CA LEU A 111 17.80 -3.50 10.73
C LEU A 111 19.34 -3.50 10.83
N SER A 112 20.01 -2.36 10.70
CA SER A 112 21.47 -2.26 10.85
C SER A 112 22.01 -2.64 12.24
N ARG A 113 21.12 -2.87 13.20
CA ARG A 113 21.46 -3.36 14.56
C ARG A 113 21.42 -4.88 14.68
N ILE A 114 21.03 -5.57 13.62
CA ILE A 114 20.92 -7.01 13.54
C ILE A 114 22.04 -7.50 12.62
N ASP A 115 22.57 -8.67 12.92
CA ASP A 115 23.61 -9.29 12.10
C ASP A 115 23.07 -9.61 10.69
N GLU A 116 23.91 -9.41 9.67
CA GLU A 116 23.52 -9.58 8.27
C GLU A 116 23.10 -11.03 7.97
N GLU A 117 23.83 -12.02 8.54
CA GLU A 117 23.51 -13.44 8.36
C GLU A 117 22.16 -13.80 9.03
N GLU A 118 21.85 -13.21 10.19
CA GLU A 118 20.56 -13.38 10.86
C GLU A 118 19.42 -12.77 10.05
N LEU A 119 19.64 -11.60 9.40
CA LEU A 119 18.65 -10.99 8.53
C LEU A 119 18.39 -11.81 7.27
N ASP A 120 19.44 -12.28 6.62
CA ASP A 120 19.31 -13.14 5.43
C ASP A 120 18.52 -14.41 5.75
N GLN A 121 18.86 -15.07 6.86
CA GLN A 121 18.12 -16.26 7.30
C GLN A 121 16.66 -15.95 7.64
N PHE A 122 16.39 -14.79 8.21
CA PHE A 122 15.03 -14.33 8.48
C PHE A 122 14.24 -14.14 7.19
N PHE A 123 14.78 -13.46 6.19
CA PHE A 123 14.08 -13.23 4.92
C PHE A 123 13.82 -14.54 4.18
N ILE A 124 14.80 -15.44 4.09
CA ILE A 124 14.61 -16.77 3.51
C ILE A 124 13.49 -17.56 4.22
N THR A 125 13.44 -17.47 5.54
CA THR A 125 12.41 -18.17 6.33
C THR A 125 11.04 -17.52 6.14
N PHE A 126 10.99 -16.18 6.05
CA PHE A 126 9.77 -15.42 5.83
C PHE A 126 9.13 -15.76 4.48
N ASP A 127 9.92 -15.82 3.40
CA ASP A 127 9.46 -16.21 2.08
C ASP A 127 8.85 -17.62 2.08
N LYS A 128 9.52 -18.59 2.72
CA LYS A 128 8.97 -19.94 2.87
C LYS A 128 7.64 -19.98 3.62
N ILE A 129 7.50 -19.16 4.66
CA ILE A 129 6.23 -19.03 5.41
C ILE A 129 5.15 -18.44 4.52
N TYR A 130 5.48 -17.39 3.75
CA TYR A 130 4.57 -16.77 2.82
C TYR A 130 4.09 -17.78 1.77
N ASP A 131 4.99 -18.47 1.11
CA ASP A 131 4.65 -19.48 0.09
C ASP A 131 3.76 -20.60 0.67
N ALA A 132 4.07 -21.08 1.87
CA ALA A 132 3.23 -22.08 2.53
C ALA A 132 1.82 -21.53 2.82
N LEU A 133 1.70 -20.28 3.24
CA LEU A 133 0.39 -19.64 3.47
C LEU A 133 -0.39 -19.47 2.18
N VAL A 134 0.26 -19.12 1.07
CA VAL A 134 -0.37 -19.00 -0.26
C VAL A 134 -0.91 -20.36 -0.72
N ILE A 135 -0.14 -21.43 -0.56
CA ILE A 135 -0.56 -22.80 -0.90
C ILE A 135 -1.82 -23.20 -0.10
N GLU A 136 -1.81 -23.00 1.22
CA GLU A 136 -2.96 -23.30 2.07
C GLU A 136 -4.18 -22.44 1.74
N TYR A 137 -3.97 -21.15 1.48
CA TYR A 137 -5.05 -20.25 1.09
C TYR A 137 -5.74 -20.69 -0.21
N ASN A 138 -4.96 -21.01 -1.25
CA ASN A 138 -5.48 -21.49 -2.52
C ASN A 138 -6.22 -22.85 -2.38
N SER A 139 -5.83 -23.68 -1.41
CA SER A 139 -6.53 -24.95 -1.11
C SER A 139 -7.95 -24.74 -0.55
N LEU A 140 -8.27 -23.57 -0.04
CA LEU A 140 -9.60 -23.21 0.46
C LEU A 140 -10.60 -22.91 -0.66
N GLY A 141 -10.22 -23.01 -1.94
CA GLY A 141 -11.08 -22.88 -3.11
C GLY A 141 -11.60 -21.45 -3.37
N LYS A 142 -10.94 -20.45 -2.82
CA LYS A 142 -11.16 -19.05 -3.17
C LYS A 142 -10.02 -18.61 -4.08
N GLU A 143 -10.24 -18.64 -5.40
CA GLU A 143 -9.38 -17.95 -6.35
C GLU A 143 -9.65 -16.44 -6.21
N ASP A 144 -9.06 -15.80 -5.22
CA ASP A 144 -8.97 -14.34 -5.17
C ASP A 144 -7.77 -13.93 -6.03
N GLU A 145 -8.01 -13.16 -7.07
CA GLU A 145 -7.00 -12.63 -8.02
C GLU A 145 -5.92 -11.76 -7.34
N ASP A 146 -6.03 -11.48 -6.05
CA ASP A 146 -5.16 -10.56 -5.31
C ASP A 146 -3.99 -11.26 -4.56
N VAL A 147 -3.83 -12.58 -4.69
CA VAL A 147 -2.67 -13.28 -4.11
C VAL A 147 -1.56 -13.34 -5.17
N PRO A 148 -0.40 -12.69 -4.94
CA PRO A 148 0.72 -12.77 -5.88
C PRO A 148 1.19 -14.22 -6.02
N PRO A 149 1.73 -14.60 -7.21
CA PRO A 149 2.20 -15.95 -7.45
C PRO A 149 3.36 -16.30 -6.51
N VAL A 150 3.45 -17.59 -6.15
CA VAL A 150 4.58 -18.17 -5.43
C VAL A 150 5.86 -17.88 -6.20
N SER A 151 6.93 -17.46 -5.50
CA SER A 151 8.23 -17.18 -6.11
C SER A 151 8.70 -18.43 -6.90
N PRO A 152 9.15 -18.29 -8.16
CA PRO A 152 9.76 -19.42 -8.86
C PRO A 152 11.10 -19.76 -8.20
N ASP A 153 11.34 -21.06 -7.97
CA ASP A 153 12.57 -21.67 -7.46
C ASP A 153 13.84 -21.20 -8.21
#